data_010f39498c03f1243236ed9715d9390a
#
_entry.id   010f39498c03f1243236ed9715d9390a
#
_cell.length_a   1.000
_cell.length_b   1.000
_cell.length_c   1.000
_cell.angle_alpha   90.00
_cell.angle_beta   90.00
_cell.angle_gamma   90.00
#
_symmetry.space_group_name_H-M   'P 1'
#
loop_
_entity.id
_entity.type
_entity.pdbx_description
1 polymer ?
#
loop_
_entity_poly.entity_id
_entity_poly.type
_entity_poly.pdbx_seq_one_letter_code
_entity_poly.pdbx_strand_id
1 'polypeptide(L)'
;MAEHTTSIFAEMSTLAAEVGAINLGQGFPDTDGPQALKDVAIAAITDGRGNQYPPPNGLPLLRAAIAEHQRRFYGLDVDPDTEVVVGTGASEVIQSALMSLVDEDDEVVVFEPWFDIYAAGISLARGRRVGVPMNGPGLRPDLDALRAAITPRTRLILLNSPHNPTGIVFTPAELAEVARIAIDNDLLVLSDEAYEHLWFEGHQHTPIATLPGMWERTVTVGSGGKTFSFTGWKVGWATGPVELIAAVRVVRQHLSYVSSGPFQHAMAFGLSLPDEYFTDFRADLATKRDLLSAGLADLGFRIIPTEGTYFVSTDVSGFGYVDGLAFCRDLPRRTGVVAIPHQVFCDDPSIGAPFVRWAFCKRTTVLDEALDRLRAGLA
;
A
#
# COMPACT_ATOMS: atom_id res chain seq x y z
N MET A 1 13.12 1.99 -18.06
CA MET A 1 12.40 0.67 -18.08
C MET A 1 13.33 -0.52 -17.89
N ALA A 2 14.56 -0.51 -18.39
CA ALA A 2 15.51 -1.64 -18.20
C ALA A 2 15.83 -1.92 -16.71
N GLU A 3 15.78 -0.93 -15.86
CA GLU A 3 15.98 -1.01 -14.40
C GLU A 3 14.83 -1.69 -13.63
N HIS A 4 13.68 -1.90 -14.28
CA HIS A 4 12.48 -2.49 -13.67
C HIS A 4 12.20 -3.94 -14.14
N THR A 5 13.20 -4.64 -14.67
CA THR A 5 13.00 -5.96 -15.32
C THR A 5 12.75 -7.12 -14.35
N THR A 6 13.30 -7.07 -13.14
CA THR A 6 13.10 -8.12 -12.14
C THR A 6 12.84 -7.48 -10.79
N SER A 7 11.65 -7.69 -10.23
CA SER A 7 11.35 -7.20 -8.88
C SER A 7 12.02 -8.07 -7.82
N ILE A 8 12.40 -7.46 -6.71
CA ILE A 8 12.90 -8.19 -5.53
C ILE A 8 11.89 -9.25 -5.06
N PHE A 9 10.60 -8.98 -5.23
CA PHE A 9 9.54 -9.92 -4.86
C PHE A 9 9.59 -11.20 -5.70
N ALA A 10 9.90 -11.08 -7.00
CA ALA A 10 10.07 -12.25 -7.87
C ALA A 10 11.34 -13.04 -7.51
N GLU A 11 12.47 -12.35 -7.30
CA GLU A 11 13.73 -12.96 -6.85
C GLU A 11 13.52 -13.76 -5.56
N MET A 12 12.96 -13.11 -4.53
CA MET A 12 12.79 -13.74 -3.22
C MET A 12 11.73 -14.84 -3.22
N SER A 13 10.70 -14.76 -4.08
CA SER A 13 9.72 -15.84 -4.22
C SER A 13 10.29 -17.07 -4.92
N THR A 14 11.13 -16.87 -5.93
CA THR A 14 11.85 -17.96 -6.59
C THR A 14 12.77 -18.66 -5.58
N LEU A 15 13.57 -17.89 -4.83
CA LEU A 15 14.43 -18.42 -3.81
C LEU A 15 13.65 -19.17 -2.71
N ALA A 16 12.49 -18.64 -2.30
CA ALA A 16 11.64 -19.32 -1.33
C ALA A 16 11.17 -20.69 -1.82
N ALA A 17 10.78 -20.78 -3.10
CA ALA A 17 10.35 -22.04 -3.71
C ALA A 17 11.49 -23.04 -3.84
N GLU A 18 12.69 -22.59 -4.22
CA GLU A 18 13.88 -23.45 -4.37
C GLU A 18 14.30 -24.13 -3.06
N VAL A 19 14.18 -23.44 -1.93
CA VAL A 19 14.67 -23.96 -0.64
C VAL A 19 13.54 -24.39 0.31
N GLY A 20 12.27 -24.32 -0.12
CA GLY A 20 11.11 -24.63 0.74
C GLY A 20 10.95 -23.68 1.92
N ALA A 21 11.27 -22.37 1.72
CA ALA A 21 11.22 -21.37 2.76
C ALA A 21 9.80 -20.83 3.00
N ILE A 22 9.51 -20.48 4.25
CA ILE A 22 8.32 -19.68 4.59
C ILE A 22 8.53 -18.25 4.11
N ASN A 23 7.62 -17.76 3.27
CA ASN A 23 7.75 -16.45 2.68
C ASN A 23 7.01 -15.39 3.53
N LEU A 24 7.75 -14.71 4.42
CA LEU A 24 7.30 -13.51 5.14
C LEU A 24 7.65 -12.20 4.39
N GLY A 25 8.24 -12.28 3.20
CA GLY A 25 8.51 -11.10 2.35
C GLY A 25 7.28 -10.60 1.59
N GLN A 26 6.41 -11.53 1.16
CA GLN A 26 5.23 -11.23 0.35
C GLN A 26 4.06 -10.68 1.19
N GLY A 27 3.61 -9.48 0.79
CA GLY A 27 2.52 -8.76 1.43
C GLY A 27 1.12 -9.20 0.99
N PHE A 28 0.81 -10.48 1.14
CA PHE A 28 -0.55 -11.00 0.98
C PHE A 28 -0.86 -12.04 2.05
N PRO A 29 -2.12 -12.07 2.55
CA PRO A 29 -2.57 -13.08 3.52
C PRO A 29 -2.47 -14.50 2.97
N ASP A 30 -2.26 -15.48 3.85
CA ASP A 30 -2.40 -16.92 3.57
C ASP A 30 -3.74 -17.47 4.07
N THR A 31 -4.64 -16.57 4.42
CA THR A 31 -6.03 -16.85 4.79
C THR A 31 -6.96 -16.17 3.81
N ASP A 32 -8.11 -16.80 3.57
CA ASP A 32 -9.17 -16.17 2.79
C ASP A 32 -9.82 -15.02 3.57
N GLY A 33 -10.38 -14.07 2.82
CA GLY A 33 -11.28 -13.07 3.35
C GLY A 33 -12.66 -13.65 3.73
N PRO A 34 -13.62 -12.79 4.14
CA PRO A 34 -14.92 -13.22 4.63
C PRO A 34 -15.68 -14.11 3.64
N GLN A 35 -16.23 -15.23 4.13
CA GLN A 35 -17.03 -16.15 3.30
C GLN A 35 -18.21 -15.43 2.62
N ALA A 36 -18.86 -14.51 3.33
CA ALA A 36 -19.99 -13.76 2.78
C ALA A 36 -19.66 -12.99 1.49
N LEU A 37 -18.44 -12.44 1.36
CA LEU A 37 -18.00 -11.79 0.13
C LEU A 37 -17.84 -12.82 -1.01
N LYS A 38 -17.30 -14.00 -0.70
CA LYS A 38 -17.20 -15.11 -1.68
C LYS A 38 -18.59 -15.53 -2.17
N ASP A 39 -19.53 -15.66 -1.26
CA ASP A 39 -20.91 -16.05 -1.58
C ASP A 39 -21.59 -15.02 -2.51
N VAL A 40 -21.38 -13.72 -2.27
CA VAL A 40 -21.87 -12.65 -3.16
C VAL A 40 -21.23 -12.73 -4.55
N ALA A 41 -19.93 -12.98 -4.63
CA ALA A 41 -19.24 -13.13 -5.91
C ALA A 41 -19.74 -14.37 -6.68
N ILE A 42 -19.88 -15.51 -6.01
CA ILE A 42 -20.44 -16.75 -6.58
C ILE A 42 -21.86 -16.52 -7.08
N ALA A 43 -22.72 -15.86 -6.30
CA ALA A 43 -24.07 -15.53 -6.72
C ALA A 43 -24.07 -14.66 -7.98
N ALA A 44 -23.23 -13.63 -8.05
CA ALA A 44 -23.12 -12.75 -9.20
C ALA A 44 -22.65 -13.47 -10.49
N ILE A 45 -21.82 -14.50 -10.37
CA ILE A 45 -21.43 -15.38 -11.48
C ILE A 45 -22.62 -16.27 -11.88
N THR A 46 -23.28 -16.89 -10.90
CA THR A 46 -24.32 -17.89 -11.13
C THR A 46 -25.60 -17.31 -11.73
N ASP A 47 -26.03 -16.13 -11.25
CA ASP A 47 -27.24 -15.43 -11.74
C ASP A 47 -26.99 -14.57 -12.98
N GLY A 48 -25.75 -14.47 -13.43
CA GLY A 48 -25.37 -13.81 -14.67
C GLY A 48 -25.11 -12.31 -14.58
N ARG A 49 -25.44 -11.63 -13.46
CA ARG A 49 -25.29 -10.16 -13.33
C ARG A 49 -23.80 -9.69 -13.34
N GLY A 50 -22.87 -10.60 -13.04
CA GLY A 50 -21.44 -10.33 -13.05
C GLY A 50 -20.72 -10.72 -14.35
N ASN A 51 -21.41 -11.31 -15.35
CA ASN A 51 -20.77 -11.99 -16.49
C ASN A 51 -20.60 -11.13 -17.74
N GLN A 52 -21.14 -9.92 -17.75
CA GLN A 52 -20.96 -8.97 -18.85
C GLN A 52 -20.13 -7.78 -18.38
N TYR A 53 -19.63 -7.00 -19.34
CA TYR A 53 -18.88 -5.79 -18.99
C TYR A 53 -19.65 -4.86 -18.08
N PRO A 54 -19.13 -4.51 -16.90
CA PRO A 54 -19.69 -3.43 -16.10
C PRO A 54 -19.47 -2.07 -16.78
N PRO A 55 -20.12 -1.00 -16.31
CA PRO A 55 -19.81 0.35 -16.78
C PRO A 55 -18.32 0.68 -16.60
N PRO A 56 -17.71 1.47 -17.51
CA PRO A 56 -16.27 1.78 -17.48
C PRO A 56 -15.78 2.40 -16.17
N ASN A 57 -16.59 3.19 -15.49
CA ASN A 57 -16.24 3.79 -14.19
C ASN A 57 -16.57 2.89 -12.98
N GLY A 58 -17.03 1.67 -13.21
CA GLY A 58 -17.43 0.70 -12.18
C GLY A 58 -18.94 0.61 -11.99
N LEU A 59 -19.40 -0.48 -11.34
CA LEU A 59 -20.80 -0.69 -11.04
C LEU A 59 -21.35 0.43 -10.16
N PRO A 60 -22.57 0.97 -10.44
CA PRO A 60 -23.15 2.02 -9.61
C PRO A 60 -23.26 1.65 -8.13
N LEU A 61 -23.59 0.39 -7.83
CA LEU A 61 -23.69 -0.10 -6.47
C LEU A 61 -22.33 -0.06 -5.71
N LEU A 62 -21.21 -0.31 -6.40
CA LEU A 62 -19.89 -0.23 -5.78
C LEU A 62 -19.47 1.23 -5.58
N ARG A 63 -19.72 2.09 -6.59
CA ARG A 63 -19.41 3.52 -6.47
C ARG A 63 -20.19 4.18 -5.33
N ALA A 64 -21.49 3.84 -5.19
CA ALA A 64 -22.30 4.28 -4.07
C ALA A 64 -21.79 3.75 -2.71
N ALA A 65 -21.36 2.49 -2.66
CA ALA A 65 -20.76 1.91 -1.44
C ALA A 65 -19.43 2.59 -1.08
N ILE A 66 -18.61 2.97 -2.07
CA ILE A 66 -17.36 3.72 -1.85
C ILE A 66 -17.69 5.13 -1.31
N ALA A 67 -18.63 5.85 -1.91
CA ALA A 67 -19.04 7.17 -1.43
C ALA A 67 -19.57 7.12 0.01
N GLU A 68 -20.43 6.15 0.34
CA GLU A 68 -20.92 5.95 1.70
C GLU A 68 -19.81 5.60 2.68
N HIS A 69 -18.83 4.77 2.26
CA HIS A 69 -17.66 4.45 3.05
C HIS A 69 -16.82 5.72 3.36
N GLN A 70 -16.58 6.59 2.38
CA GLN A 70 -15.87 7.85 2.57
C GLN A 70 -16.61 8.78 3.54
N ARG A 71 -17.94 8.85 3.41
CA ARG A 71 -18.78 9.63 4.33
C ARG A 71 -18.73 9.04 5.77
N ARG A 72 -18.89 7.71 5.89
CA ARG A 72 -18.97 7.00 7.18
C ARG A 72 -17.69 7.10 8.00
N PHE A 73 -16.54 6.90 7.38
CA PHE A 73 -15.26 6.81 8.09
C PHE A 73 -14.51 8.14 8.16
N TYR A 74 -14.70 9.02 7.16
CA TYR A 74 -13.88 10.22 7.00
C TYR A 74 -14.67 11.52 6.90
N GLY A 75 -16.00 11.45 6.84
CA GLY A 75 -16.85 12.65 6.71
C GLY A 75 -16.74 13.34 5.36
N LEU A 76 -16.21 12.66 4.34
CA LEU A 76 -16.12 13.17 2.98
C LEU A 76 -17.42 12.87 2.22
N ASP A 77 -18.06 13.91 1.71
CA ASP A 77 -19.26 13.82 0.88
C ASP A 77 -18.83 13.74 -0.60
N VAL A 78 -18.83 12.52 -1.13
CA VAL A 78 -18.31 12.19 -2.46
C VAL A 78 -19.47 11.84 -3.39
N ASP A 79 -19.55 12.47 -4.57
CA ASP A 79 -20.51 12.11 -5.60
C ASP A 79 -20.10 10.79 -6.29
N PRO A 80 -20.87 9.70 -6.11
CA PRO A 80 -20.52 8.40 -6.69
C PRO A 80 -20.49 8.38 -8.22
N ASP A 81 -21.12 9.33 -8.89
CA ASP A 81 -21.22 9.34 -10.35
C ASP A 81 -20.06 10.08 -11.02
N THR A 82 -19.53 11.10 -10.38
CA THR A 82 -18.51 11.99 -10.97
C THR A 82 -17.16 11.94 -10.25
N GLU A 83 -17.14 11.62 -8.96
CA GLU A 83 -15.95 11.69 -8.10
C GLU A 83 -15.41 10.32 -7.66
N VAL A 84 -15.91 9.23 -8.28
CA VAL A 84 -15.45 7.86 -8.04
C VAL A 84 -15.13 7.16 -9.35
N VAL A 85 -14.00 6.45 -9.40
CA VAL A 85 -13.67 5.51 -10.48
C VAL A 85 -13.12 4.20 -9.90
N VAL A 86 -13.63 3.06 -10.39
CA VAL A 86 -13.19 1.71 -10.00
C VAL A 86 -12.16 1.21 -11.00
N GLY A 87 -11.09 0.60 -10.52
CA GLY A 87 -10.02 0.01 -11.34
C GLY A 87 -9.67 -1.41 -10.95
N THR A 88 -8.77 -2.02 -11.72
CA THR A 88 -8.26 -3.38 -11.52
C THR A 88 -7.20 -3.41 -10.40
N GLY A 89 -7.66 -3.11 -9.18
CA GLY A 89 -6.84 -2.91 -7.99
C GLY A 89 -6.21 -1.52 -7.94
N ALA A 90 -5.71 -1.15 -6.75
CA ALA A 90 -5.03 0.13 -6.53
C ALA A 90 -3.87 0.37 -7.51
N SER A 91 -3.15 -0.68 -7.90
CA SER A 91 -2.00 -0.56 -8.82
C SER A 91 -2.37 0.04 -10.18
N GLU A 92 -3.51 -0.38 -10.78
CA GLU A 92 -3.98 0.23 -12.04
C GLU A 92 -4.44 1.66 -11.83
N VAL A 93 -5.11 1.93 -10.71
CA VAL A 93 -5.62 3.26 -10.39
C VAL A 93 -4.47 4.26 -10.19
N ILE A 94 -3.43 3.87 -9.44
CA ILE A 94 -2.20 4.66 -9.26
C ILE A 94 -1.53 4.91 -10.60
N GLN A 95 -1.38 3.88 -11.44
CA GLN A 95 -0.79 4.02 -12.77
C GLN A 95 -1.61 4.97 -13.66
N SER A 96 -2.95 4.84 -13.62
CA SER A 96 -3.84 5.73 -14.38
C SER A 96 -3.73 7.17 -13.92
N ALA A 97 -3.63 7.41 -12.59
CA ALA A 97 -3.45 8.73 -12.03
C ALA A 97 -2.11 9.35 -12.44
N LEU A 98 -1.01 8.61 -12.33
CA LEU A 98 0.29 9.07 -12.77
C LEU A 98 0.30 9.43 -14.27
N MET A 99 -0.22 8.55 -15.13
CA MET A 99 -0.26 8.79 -16.58
C MET A 99 -1.21 9.91 -17.01
N SER A 100 -2.17 10.30 -16.17
CA SER A 100 -3.14 11.36 -16.49
C SER A 100 -2.79 12.72 -15.90
N LEU A 101 -1.98 12.76 -14.84
CA LEU A 101 -1.71 13.97 -14.06
C LEU A 101 -0.26 14.45 -14.16
N VAL A 102 0.63 13.63 -14.74
CA VAL A 102 2.06 13.93 -14.87
C VAL A 102 2.41 14.03 -16.35
N ASP A 103 2.98 15.14 -16.74
CA ASP A 103 3.52 15.37 -18.08
C ASP A 103 5.01 14.96 -18.16
N GLU A 104 5.56 14.93 -19.38
CA GLU A 104 6.97 14.60 -19.59
C GLU A 104 7.87 15.58 -18.84
N ASP A 105 8.84 15.04 -18.11
CA ASP A 105 9.81 15.77 -17.29
C ASP A 105 9.26 16.44 -16.03
N ASP A 106 7.95 16.32 -15.73
CA ASP A 106 7.40 16.70 -14.43
C ASP A 106 8.06 15.92 -13.30
N GLU A 107 8.28 16.56 -12.18
CA GLU A 107 8.81 15.92 -10.98
C GLU A 107 7.68 15.41 -10.09
N VAL A 108 7.80 14.12 -9.70
CA VAL A 108 6.93 13.46 -8.73
C VAL A 108 7.75 13.18 -7.49
N VAL A 109 7.39 13.84 -6.40
CA VAL A 109 8.03 13.63 -5.10
C VAL A 109 7.43 12.39 -4.44
N VAL A 110 8.29 11.48 -3.97
CA VAL A 110 7.92 10.24 -3.26
C VAL A 110 8.73 10.08 -1.99
N PHE A 111 8.13 9.53 -0.95
CA PHE A 111 8.86 9.18 0.28
C PHE A 111 9.57 7.83 0.10
N GLU A 112 10.85 7.75 0.45
CA GLU A 112 11.65 6.53 0.34
C GLU A 112 12.06 5.97 1.71
N PRO A 113 11.94 4.64 1.87
CA PRO A 113 11.63 3.61 0.85
C PRO A 113 10.17 3.68 0.38
N TRP A 114 9.92 3.47 -0.91
CA TRP A 114 8.58 3.48 -1.51
C TRP A 114 8.05 2.08 -1.83
N PHE A 115 6.77 1.98 -2.22
CA PHE A 115 6.24 0.77 -2.83
C PHE A 115 6.71 0.66 -4.29
N ASP A 116 7.18 -0.51 -4.71
CA ASP A 116 7.92 -0.74 -5.98
C ASP A 116 7.21 -0.25 -7.24
N ILE A 117 5.87 -0.29 -7.28
CA ILE A 117 5.13 0.15 -8.47
C ILE A 117 5.24 1.64 -8.75
N TYR A 118 5.59 2.48 -7.75
CA TYR A 118 5.65 3.92 -7.95
C TYR A 118 6.78 4.31 -8.90
N ALA A 119 7.96 3.72 -8.71
CA ALA A 119 9.11 3.98 -9.56
C ALA A 119 8.82 3.66 -11.04
N ALA A 120 8.29 2.45 -11.30
CA ALA A 120 7.89 2.06 -12.64
C ALA A 120 6.74 2.93 -13.19
N GLY A 121 5.77 3.27 -12.33
CA GLY A 121 4.62 4.10 -12.68
C GLY A 121 5.01 5.50 -13.14
N ILE A 122 5.90 6.16 -12.40
CA ILE A 122 6.42 7.49 -12.74
C ILE A 122 7.21 7.43 -14.05
N SER A 123 8.05 6.39 -14.23
CA SER A 123 8.80 6.19 -15.49
C SER A 123 7.88 5.97 -16.69
N LEU A 124 6.77 5.22 -16.53
CA LEU A 124 5.77 5.01 -17.59
C LEU A 124 5.00 6.30 -17.92
N ALA A 125 4.78 7.15 -16.95
CA ALA A 125 4.20 8.49 -17.14
C ALA A 125 5.22 9.50 -17.74
N ARG A 126 6.49 9.10 -17.93
CA ARG A 126 7.61 9.94 -18.39
C ARG A 126 7.99 11.07 -17.43
N GLY A 127 7.52 11.00 -16.20
CA GLY A 127 7.90 11.89 -15.11
C GLY A 127 9.26 11.54 -14.51
N ARG A 128 9.75 12.42 -13.66
CA ARG A 128 10.99 12.26 -12.89
C ARG A 128 10.67 12.03 -11.43
N ARG A 129 11.16 10.94 -10.87
CA ARG A 129 11.03 10.68 -9.44
C ARG A 129 12.03 11.54 -8.65
N VAL A 130 11.56 12.09 -7.53
CA VAL A 130 12.38 12.81 -6.54
C VAL A 130 12.14 12.16 -5.18
N GLY A 131 13.15 11.46 -4.66
CA GLY A 131 13.08 10.76 -3.37
C GLY A 131 13.20 11.72 -2.18
N VAL A 132 12.36 11.54 -1.18
CA VAL A 132 12.43 12.23 0.12
C VAL A 132 12.64 11.16 1.21
N PRO A 133 13.74 11.22 1.97
CA PRO A 133 14.09 10.15 2.88
C PRO A 133 13.13 10.04 4.08
N MET A 134 12.85 8.80 4.48
CA MET A 134 12.22 8.47 5.75
C MET A 134 13.30 7.93 6.69
N ASN A 135 14.12 8.83 7.21
CA ASN A 135 15.32 8.53 8.00
C ASN A 135 15.27 9.02 9.44
N GLY A 136 14.18 9.70 9.82
CA GLY A 136 13.96 10.11 11.21
C GLY A 136 13.80 8.92 12.15
N PRO A 137 13.84 9.13 13.48
CA PRO A 137 13.61 8.08 14.46
C PRO A 137 12.28 7.35 14.18
N GLY A 138 12.33 6.01 14.05
CA GLY A 138 11.16 5.21 13.67
C GLY A 138 10.78 5.29 12.19
N LEU A 139 11.73 5.68 11.32
CA LEU A 139 11.52 5.86 9.88
C LEU A 139 10.46 6.93 9.54
N ARG A 140 10.47 8.05 10.31
CA ARG A 140 9.59 9.20 10.04
C ARG A 140 10.06 9.98 8.81
N PRO A 141 9.13 10.65 8.07
CA PRO A 141 9.48 11.46 6.90
C PRO A 141 10.34 12.67 7.28
N ASP A 142 11.32 12.96 6.46
CA ASP A 142 12.11 14.21 6.55
C ASP A 142 11.36 15.35 5.84
N LEU A 143 10.61 16.13 6.61
CA LEU A 143 9.81 17.23 6.06
C LEU A 143 10.63 18.44 5.64
N ASP A 144 11.86 18.60 6.14
CA ASP A 144 12.79 19.63 5.66
C ASP A 144 13.34 19.22 4.29
N ALA A 145 13.68 17.95 4.12
CA ALA A 145 14.05 17.42 2.81
C ALA A 145 12.87 17.51 1.82
N LEU A 146 11.61 17.27 2.26
CA LEU A 146 10.44 17.47 1.41
C LEU A 146 10.36 18.91 0.89
N ARG A 147 10.51 19.93 1.78
CA ARG A 147 10.51 21.34 1.34
C ARG A 147 11.63 21.64 0.35
N ALA A 148 12.81 21.10 0.59
CA ALA A 148 13.98 21.30 -0.28
C ALA A 148 13.84 20.60 -1.64
N ALA A 149 13.05 19.54 -1.72
CA ALA A 149 12.81 18.77 -2.95
C ALA A 149 11.87 19.48 -3.94
N ILE A 150 11.09 20.47 -3.49
CA ILE A 150 10.11 21.16 -4.34
C ILE A 150 10.83 22.14 -5.28
N THR A 151 10.56 21.98 -6.57
CA THR A 151 11.06 22.86 -7.65
C THR A 151 9.90 23.35 -8.52
N PRO A 152 10.15 24.30 -9.43
CA PRO A 152 9.11 24.70 -10.41
C PRO A 152 8.64 23.59 -11.35
N ARG A 153 9.32 22.44 -11.39
CA ARG A 153 8.89 21.25 -12.16
C ARG A 153 8.12 20.25 -11.31
N THR A 154 8.08 20.43 -10.00
CA THR A 154 7.31 19.53 -9.14
C THR A 154 5.83 19.67 -9.46
N ARG A 155 5.23 18.57 -9.86
CA ARG A 155 3.81 18.49 -10.22
C ARG A 155 2.97 17.81 -9.14
N LEU A 156 3.53 16.78 -8.52
CA LEU A 156 2.76 15.86 -7.68
C LEU A 156 3.59 15.35 -6.50
N ILE A 157 2.95 15.24 -5.34
CA ILE A 157 3.45 14.48 -4.19
C ILE A 157 2.69 13.15 -4.15
N LEU A 158 3.41 12.01 -4.22
CA LEU A 158 2.85 10.70 -4.00
C LEU A 158 3.03 10.32 -2.52
N LEU A 159 1.93 10.33 -1.79
CA LEU A 159 1.85 10.00 -0.38
C LEU A 159 1.31 8.58 -0.21
N ASN A 160 1.88 7.81 0.70
CA ASN A 160 1.34 6.51 1.11
C ASN A 160 1.20 6.46 2.63
N SER A 161 -0.03 6.34 3.12
CA SER A 161 -0.31 6.23 4.56
C SER A 161 -1.58 5.40 4.78
N PRO A 162 -1.52 4.38 5.65
CA PRO A 162 -0.36 3.78 6.32
C PRO A 162 0.70 3.29 5.33
N HIS A 163 1.97 3.44 5.68
CA HIS A 163 3.08 3.41 4.73
C HIS A 163 3.68 2.00 4.52
N ASN A 164 3.76 1.56 3.30
CA ASN A 164 4.49 0.38 2.86
C ASN A 164 5.82 0.81 2.22
N PRO A 165 7.01 0.39 2.72
CA PRO A 165 7.23 -0.79 3.56
C PRO A 165 7.39 -0.54 5.08
N THR A 166 7.46 0.71 5.55
CA THR A 166 7.93 1.02 6.90
C THR A 166 6.94 0.68 8.02
N GLY A 167 5.64 0.61 7.72
CA GLY A 167 4.59 0.37 8.72
C GLY A 167 4.21 1.60 9.56
N ILE A 168 4.69 2.80 9.23
CA ILE A 168 4.28 4.01 9.93
C ILE A 168 2.91 4.50 9.45
N VAL A 169 2.24 5.29 10.29
CA VAL A 169 1.07 6.11 9.94
C VAL A 169 1.48 7.58 10.04
N PHE A 170 1.28 8.36 8.98
CA PHE A 170 1.58 9.79 9.03
C PHE A 170 0.73 10.46 10.11
N THR A 171 1.39 11.21 10.98
CA THR A 171 0.71 11.96 12.04
C THR A 171 -0.08 13.14 11.46
N PRO A 172 -1.10 13.64 12.17
CA PRO A 172 -1.81 14.86 11.75
C PRO A 172 -0.89 16.06 11.52
N ALA A 173 0.19 16.20 12.28
CA ALA A 173 1.16 17.29 12.10
C ALA A 173 1.99 17.12 10.82
N GLU A 174 2.41 15.90 10.50
CA GLU A 174 3.12 15.60 9.25
C GLU A 174 2.22 15.80 8.03
N LEU A 175 0.97 15.33 8.11
CA LEU A 175 -0.02 15.55 7.05
C LEU A 175 -0.33 17.03 6.85
N ALA A 176 -0.45 17.81 7.93
CA ALA A 176 -0.65 19.26 7.84
C ALA A 176 0.52 19.97 7.15
N GLU A 177 1.76 19.51 7.38
CA GLU A 177 2.93 20.08 6.72
C GLU A 177 3.00 19.68 5.24
N VAL A 178 2.70 18.42 4.90
CA VAL A 178 2.58 17.99 3.49
C VAL A 178 1.50 18.81 2.77
N ALA A 179 0.34 19.00 3.41
CA ALA A 179 -0.76 19.79 2.87
C ALA A 179 -0.35 21.26 2.64
N ARG A 180 0.34 21.88 3.61
CA ARG A 180 0.83 23.24 3.48
C ARG A 180 1.78 23.38 2.29
N ILE A 181 2.75 22.46 2.16
CA ILE A 181 3.69 22.45 1.03
C ILE A 181 2.95 22.30 -0.30
N ALA A 182 1.97 21.39 -0.37
CA ALA A 182 1.18 21.18 -1.58
C ALA A 182 0.35 22.42 -1.97
N ILE A 183 -0.27 23.09 -1.00
CA ILE A 183 -1.07 24.31 -1.21
C ILE A 183 -0.17 25.48 -1.63
N ASP A 184 0.93 25.72 -0.90
CA ASP A 184 1.82 26.85 -1.14
C ASP A 184 2.48 26.79 -2.53
N ASN A 185 2.61 25.59 -3.12
CA ASN A 185 3.27 25.35 -4.41
C ASN A 185 2.31 24.87 -5.50
N ASP A 186 1.00 24.89 -5.27
CA ASP A 186 -0.05 24.43 -6.18
C ASP A 186 0.18 23.02 -6.74
N LEU A 187 0.58 22.09 -5.86
CA LEU A 187 0.88 20.71 -6.21
C LEU A 187 -0.39 19.83 -6.09
N LEU A 188 -0.44 18.81 -6.91
CA LEU A 188 -1.38 17.69 -6.74
C LEU A 188 -0.85 16.70 -5.71
N VAL A 189 -1.76 15.93 -5.12
CA VAL A 189 -1.44 14.82 -4.22
C VAL A 189 -2.10 13.55 -4.74
N LEU A 190 -1.31 12.50 -4.94
CA LEU A 190 -1.79 11.13 -5.11
C LEU A 190 -1.59 10.39 -3.80
N SER A 191 -2.70 10.16 -3.07
CA SER A 191 -2.67 9.50 -1.76
C SER A 191 -3.02 8.03 -1.91
N ASP A 192 -2.01 7.15 -1.77
CA ASP A 192 -2.23 5.70 -1.71
C ASP A 192 -2.60 5.31 -0.28
N GLU A 193 -3.88 5.05 -0.08
CA GLU A 193 -4.49 4.70 1.20
C GLU A 193 -4.94 3.22 1.24
N ALA A 194 -4.23 2.35 0.48
CA ALA A 194 -4.57 0.93 0.39
C ALA A 194 -4.68 0.22 1.75
N TYR A 195 -4.06 0.77 2.78
CA TYR A 195 -4.08 0.26 4.16
C TYR A 195 -4.93 1.10 5.11
N GLU A 196 -5.89 1.89 4.63
CA GLU A 196 -6.68 2.86 5.39
C GLU A 196 -7.32 2.33 6.69
N HIS A 197 -7.66 1.04 6.74
CA HIS A 197 -8.21 0.37 7.93
C HIS A 197 -7.16 -0.33 8.80
N LEU A 198 -5.90 -0.35 8.40
CA LEU A 198 -4.83 -1.07 9.09
C LEU A 198 -3.91 -0.10 9.82
N TRP A 199 -4.36 0.36 10.97
CA TRP A 199 -3.60 1.16 11.92
C TRP A 199 -3.81 0.59 13.33
N PHE A 200 -2.87 0.79 14.23
CA PHE A 200 -2.84 0.14 15.53
C PHE A 200 -2.91 1.15 16.67
N GLU A 201 -3.03 0.65 17.90
CA GLU A 201 -3.24 1.42 19.11
C GLU A 201 -2.31 2.65 19.20
N GLY A 202 -2.89 3.80 19.53
CA GLY A 202 -2.21 5.10 19.61
C GLY A 202 -2.11 5.85 18.27
N HIS A 203 -2.52 5.23 17.17
CA HIS A 203 -2.47 5.81 15.83
C HIS A 203 -3.86 5.75 15.17
N GLN A 204 -4.08 6.63 14.22
CA GLN A 204 -5.29 6.62 13.39
C GLN A 204 -4.94 7.15 12.00
N HIS A 205 -5.41 6.43 10.97
CA HIS A 205 -5.32 6.93 9.60
C HIS A 205 -6.22 8.17 9.43
N THR A 206 -5.68 9.19 8.78
CA THR A 206 -6.39 10.40 8.38
C THR A 206 -6.13 10.62 6.89
N PRO A 207 -7.15 10.56 6.01
CA PRO A 207 -6.98 10.91 4.62
C PRO A 207 -6.56 12.37 4.48
N ILE A 208 -5.50 12.63 3.72
CA ILE A 208 -5.03 14.01 3.53
C ILE A 208 -6.11 14.88 2.83
N ALA A 209 -6.97 14.28 2.03
CA ALA A 209 -8.10 14.93 1.36
C ALA A 209 -9.10 15.58 2.35
N THR A 210 -9.11 15.18 3.63
CA THR A 210 -9.97 15.77 4.67
C THR A 210 -9.43 17.10 5.22
N LEU A 211 -8.17 17.43 4.94
CA LEU A 211 -7.58 18.67 5.42
C LEU A 211 -8.05 19.87 4.57
N PRO A 212 -8.19 21.06 5.17
CA PRO A 212 -8.64 22.25 4.43
C PRO A 212 -7.78 22.53 3.19
N GLY A 213 -8.41 22.71 2.02
CA GLY A 213 -7.76 23.01 0.74
C GLY A 213 -7.08 21.80 0.08
N MET A 214 -7.33 20.58 0.57
CA MET A 214 -6.70 19.38 0.01
C MET A 214 -7.63 18.55 -0.87
N TRP A 215 -8.96 18.61 -0.67
CA TRP A 215 -9.89 17.88 -1.55
C TRP A 215 -9.68 18.23 -3.02
N GLU A 216 -9.55 19.52 -3.32
CA GLU A 216 -9.49 20.08 -4.68
C GLU A 216 -8.25 19.65 -5.46
N ARG A 217 -7.25 19.08 -4.76
CA ARG A 217 -5.95 18.69 -5.35
C ARG A 217 -5.54 17.26 -5.07
N THR A 218 -6.41 16.44 -4.48
CA THR A 218 -6.06 15.09 -4.06
C THR A 218 -6.82 14.03 -4.86
N VAL A 219 -6.10 13.03 -5.36
CA VAL A 219 -6.65 11.73 -5.78
C VAL A 219 -6.32 10.72 -4.71
N THR A 220 -7.34 10.21 -4.02
CA THR A 220 -7.21 9.18 -2.99
C THR A 220 -7.46 7.80 -3.57
N VAL A 221 -6.57 6.84 -3.30
CA VAL A 221 -6.65 5.47 -3.83
C VAL A 221 -6.91 4.48 -2.73
N GLY A 222 -8.00 3.69 -2.87
CA GLY A 222 -8.36 2.61 -1.96
C GLY A 222 -8.20 1.22 -2.57
N SER A 223 -8.16 0.19 -1.72
CA SER A 223 -7.94 -1.20 -2.12
C SER A 223 -8.81 -2.20 -1.36
N GLY A 224 -9.85 -2.74 -2.01
CA GLY A 224 -10.65 -3.81 -1.42
C GLY A 224 -9.86 -5.08 -1.15
N GLY A 225 -8.81 -5.35 -1.91
CA GLY A 225 -7.95 -6.51 -1.71
C GLY A 225 -7.17 -6.49 -0.39
N LYS A 226 -6.87 -5.31 0.13
CA LYS A 226 -6.19 -5.14 1.42
C LYS A 226 -7.17 -5.15 2.58
N THR A 227 -8.28 -4.45 2.43
CA THR A 227 -9.35 -4.34 3.43
C THR A 227 -10.03 -5.69 3.71
N PHE A 228 -10.17 -6.55 2.69
CA PHE A 228 -10.93 -7.80 2.81
C PHE A 228 -10.10 -9.08 2.58
N SER A 229 -8.76 -8.99 2.56
CA SER A 229 -7.85 -10.13 2.33
C SER A 229 -8.09 -10.88 1.00
N PHE A 230 -8.54 -10.16 -0.04
CA PHE A 230 -8.75 -10.69 -1.38
C PHE A 230 -7.82 -10.01 -2.42
N THR A 231 -6.53 -10.08 -2.18
CA THR A 231 -5.52 -9.38 -3.00
C THR A 231 -5.53 -9.81 -4.47
N GLY A 232 -5.92 -11.04 -4.76
CA GLY A 232 -6.05 -11.59 -6.11
C GLY A 232 -7.30 -11.11 -6.87
N TRP A 233 -8.32 -10.55 -6.20
CA TRP A 233 -9.54 -10.11 -6.86
C TRP A 233 -9.37 -8.80 -7.64
N LYS A 234 -8.33 -8.05 -7.32
CA LYS A 234 -7.95 -6.86 -8.05
C LYS A 234 -9.08 -5.84 -8.21
N VAL A 235 -9.72 -5.46 -7.11
CA VAL A 235 -10.67 -4.33 -7.06
C VAL A 235 -10.08 -3.21 -6.21
N GLY A 236 -9.91 -2.06 -6.80
CA GLY A 236 -9.49 -0.81 -6.16
C GLY A 236 -10.26 0.36 -6.76
N TRP A 237 -10.10 1.53 -6.21
CA TRP A 237 -10.81 2.72 -6.66
C TRP A 237 -10.00 3.98 -6.42
N ALA A 238 -10.37 5.06 -7.11
CA ALA A 238 -9.98 6.41 -6.73
C ALA A 238 -11.21 7.24 -6.38
N THR A 239 -11.01 8.17 -5.44
CA THR A 239 -11.92 9.29 -5.14
C THR A 239 -11.15 10.61 -5.21
N GLY A 240 -11.85 11.68 -5.57
CA GLY A 240 -11.26 13.02 -5.69
C GLY A 240 -12.17 13.95 -6.50
N PRO A 241 -11.76 15.20 -6.75
CA PRO A 241 -12.56 16.16 -7.48
C PRO A 241 -12.83 15.71 -8.92
N VAL A 242 -13.95 16.15 -9.45
CA VAL A 242 -14.51 15.75 -10.75
C VAL A 242 -13.46 15.78 -11.88
N GLU A 243 -12.68 16.86 -11.95
CA GLU A 243 -11.71 17.07 -13.02
C GLU A 243 -10.57 16.05 -12.97
N LEU A 244 -10.04 15.76 -11.76
CA LEU A 244 -8.97 14.79 -11.58
C LEU A 244 -9.48 13.35 -11.84
N ILE A 245 -10.67 13.01 -11.34
CA ILE A 245 -11.26 11.69 -11.56
C ILE A 245 -11.63 11.49 -13.03
N ALA A 246 -12.09 12.54 -13.74
CA ALA A 246 -12.33 12.46 -15.17
C ALA A 246 -11.04 12.13 -15.95
N ALA A 247 -9.92 12.77 -15.61
CA ALA A 247 -8.61 12.49 -16.22
C ALA A 247 -8.16 11.05 -15.97
N VAL A 248 -8.21 10.58 -14.70
CA VAL A 248 -7.88 9.20 -14.32
C VAL A 248 -8.75 8.18 -15.08
N ARG A 249 -10.05 8.45 -15.20
CA ARG A 249 -11.00 7.58 -15.90
C ARG A 249 -10.66 7.41 -17.37
N VAL A 250 -10.23 8.48 -18.06
CA VAL A 250 -9.84 8.41 -19.49
C VAL A 250 -8.67 7.45 -19.69
N VAL A 251 -7.61 7.60 -18.90
CA VAL A 251 -6.44 6.71 -19.01
C VAL A 251 -6.80 5.28 -18.62
N ARG A 252 -7.46 5.09 -17.50
CA ARG A 252 -7.90 3.79 -17.01
C ARG A 252 -8.75 3.03 -18.04
N GLN A 253 -9.66 3.69 -18.74
CA GLN A 253 -10.48 3.10 -19.79
C GLN A 253 -9.65 2.48 -20.91
N HIS A 254 -8.48 3.05 -21.21
CA HIS A 254 -7.59 2.56 -22.27
C HIS A 254 -6.54 1.55 -21.78
N LEU A 255 -6.37 1.37 -20.45
CA LEU A 255 -5.49 0.35 -19.89
C LEU A 255 -6.18 -1.01 -19.79
N SER A 256 -7.32 -1.10 -19.10
CA SER A 256 -8.03 -2.37 -18.87
C SER A 256 -9.51 -2.34 -19.28
N TYR A 257 -10.02 -1.18 -19.68
CA TYR A 257 -11.42 -0.92 -20.06
C TYR A 257 -12.36 -1.01 -18.86
N VAL A 258 -12.48 -2.18 -18.21
CA VAL A 258 -13.35 -2.42 -17.05
C VAL A 258 -12.66 -3.29 -16.02
N SER A 259 -13.14 -3.26 -14.78
CA SER A 259 -12.71 -4.20 -13.73
C SER A 259 -13.70 -5.36 -13.62
N SER A 260 -13.34 -6.43 -12.91
CA SER A 260 -14.12 -7.65 -12.75
C SER A 260 -15.54 -7.38 -12.22
N GLY A 261 -16.56 -7.83 -12.96
CA GLY A 261 -17.97 -7.65 -12.58
C GLY A 261 -18.34 -8.34 -11.26
N PRO A 262 -18.11 -9.66 -11.10
CA PRO A 262 -18.52 -10.39 -9.89
C PRO A 262 -17.91 -9.84 -8.62
N PHE A 263 -16.62 -9.49 -8.67
CA PHE A 263 -15.91 -9.01 -7.48
C PHE A 263 -16.30 -7.58 -7.10
N GLN A 264 -16.80 -6.77 -8.02
CA GLN A 264 -17.36 -5.47 -7.68
C GLN A 264 -18.63 -5.59 -6.83
N HIS A 265 -19.49 -6.58 -7.10
CA HIS A 265 -20.66 -6.89 -6.26
C HIS A 265 -20.24 -7.27 -4.84
N ALA A 266 -19.23 -8.14 -4.73
CA ALA A 266 -18.73 -8.57 -3.43
C ALA A 266 -18.07 -7.42 -2.65
N MET A 267 -17.30 -6.55 -3.32
CA MET A 267 -16.67 -5.39 -2.66
C MET A 267 -17.70 -4.37 -2.19
N ALA A 268 -18.77 -4.12 -2.96
CA ALA A 268 -19.86 -3.26 -2.52
C ALA A 268 -20.52 -3.78 -1.24
N PHE A 269 -20.76 -5.09 -1.15
CA PHE A 269 -21.23 -5.73 0.07
C PHE A 269 -20.19 -5.60 1.20
N GLY A 270 -18.92 -5.83 0.91
CA GLY A 270 -17.84 -5.72 1.90
C GLY A 270 -17.77 -4.34 2.55
N LEU A 271 -17.85 -3.27 1.75
CA LEU A 271 -17.84 -1.89 2.26
C LEU A 271 -19.06 -1.56 3.13
N SER A 272 -20.15 -2.31 3.01
CA SER A 272 -21.34 -2.16 3.86
C SER A 272 -21.31 -3.01 5.15
N LEU A 273 -20.24 -3.78 5.38
CA LEU A 273 -20.09 -4.53 6.62
C LEU A 273 -20.08 -3.58 7.84
N PRO A 274 -20.55 -4.04 9.01
CA PRO A 274 -20.56 -3.22 10.22
C PRO A 274 -19.14 -2.87 10.70
N ASP A 275 -19.03 -1.85 11.57
CA ASP A 275 -17.74 -1.35 12.07
C ASP A 275 -16.92 -2.42 12.80
N GLU A 276 -17.62 -3.38 13.42
CA GLU A 276 -17.03 -4.51 14.11
C GLU A 276 -16.13 -5.35 13.19
N TYR A 277 -16.49 -5.52 11.91
CA TYR A 277 -15.62 -6.21 10.97
C TYR A 277 -14.23 -5.56 10.87
N PHE A 278 -14.20 -4.25 10.71
CA PHE A 278 -12.94 -3.50 10.55
C PHE A 278 -12.13 -3.47 11.84
N THR A 279 -12.79 -3.38 12.99
CA THR A 279 -12.14 -3.41 14.31
C THR A 279 -11.59 -4.79 14.65
N ASP A 280 -12.35 -5.86 14.39
CA ASP A 280 -11.94 -7.24 14.64
C ASP A 280 -10.78 -7.66 13.72
N PHE A 281 -10.83 -7.28 12.43
CA PHE A 281 -9.75 -7.52 11.49
C PHE A 281 -8.45 -6.83 11.92
N ARG A 282 -8.54 -5.59 12.39
CA ARG A 282 -7.41 -4.84 12.93
C ARG A 282 -6.87 -5.46 14.22
N ALA A 283 -7.73 -5.92 15.12
CA ALA A 283 -7.35 -6.58 16.37
C ALA A 283 -6.62 -7.92 16.13
N ASP A 284 -7.09 -8.73 15.18
CA ASP A 284 -6.42 -9.98 14.75
C ASP A 284 -5.02 -9.67 14.23
N LEU A 285 -4.87 -8.66 13.37
CA LEU A 285 -3.58 -8.25 12.85
C LEU A 285 -2.66 -7.66 13.93
N ALA A 286 -3.19 -6.91 14.91
CA ALA A 286 -2.41 -6.42 16.04
C ALA A 286 -1.81 -7.58 16.85
N THR A 287 -2.59 -8.63 17.13
CA THR A 287 -2.11 -9.84 17.81
C THR A 287 -0.96 -10.50 17.03
N LYS A 288 -1.08 -10.60 15.72
CA LYS A 288 -0.04 -11.18 14.85
C LYS A 288 1.20 -10.32 14.75
N ARG A 289 1.03 -8.97 14.71
CA ARG A 289 2.13 -8.01 14.81
C ARG A 289 2.93 -8.21 16.09
N ASP A 290 2.23 -8.30 17.21
CA ASP A 290 2.87 -8.41 18.54
C ASP A 290 3.61 -9.74 18.68
N LEU A 291 3.01 -10.84 18.21
CA LEU A 291 3.65 -12.16 18.16
C LEU A 291 4.96 -12.12 17.35
N LEU A 292 4.90 -11.63 16.11
CA LEU A 292 6.09 -11.59 15.24
C LEU A 292 7.15 -10.63 15.78
N SER A 293 6.74 -9.44 16.24
CA SER A 293 7.66 -8.43 16.78
C SER A 293 8.38 -8.91 18.03
N ALA A 294 7.67 -9.54 18.98
CA ALA A 294 8.28 -10.12 20.17
C ALA A 294 9.26 -11.24 19.83
N GLY A 295 8.86 -12.18 18.94
CA GLY A 295 9.73 -13.26 18.53
C GLY A 295 10.98 -12.80 17.80
N LEU A 296 10.89 -11.79 16.93
CA LEU A 296 12.05 -11.19 16.28
C LEU A 296 12.96 -10.45 17.28
N ALA A 297 12.37 -9.72 18.25
CA ALA A 297 13.15 -9.05 19.30
C ALA A 297 13.93 -10.04 20.17
N ASP A 298 13.32 -11.17 20.54
CA ASP A 298 13.97 -12.25 21.29
C ASP A 298 15.16 -12.87 20.53
N LEU A 299 15.14 -12.78 19.19
CA LEU A 299 16.23 -13.21 18.30
C LEU A 299 17.32 -12.14 18.10
N GLY A 300 17.17 -10.98 18.74
CA GLY A 300 18.17 -9.90 18.68
C GLY A 300 17.93 -8.88 17.58
N PHE A 301 16.81 -8.94 16.84
CA PHE A 301 16.44 -7.89 15.88
C PHE A 301 16.02 -6.62 16.61
N ARG A 302 16.50 -5.47 16.14
CA ARG A 302 15.97 -4.18 16.59
C ARG A 302 14.69 -3.88 15.82
N ILE A 303 13.55 -3.90 16.53
CA ILE A 303 12.23 -3.66 15.95
C ILE A 303 12.03 -2.17 15.73
N ILE A 304 11.55 -1.80 14.54
CA ILE A 304 10.99 -0.47 14.27
C ILE A 304 9.51 -0.50 14.62
N PRO A 305 9.00 0.45 15.41
CA PRO A 305 7.59 0.47 15.78
C PRO A 305 6.66 0.39 14.56
N THR A 306 5.72 -0.55 14.60
CA THR A 306 4.74 -0.75 13.53
C THR A 306 3.42 -0.11 13.94
N GLU A 307 3.09 1.00 13.31
CA GLU A 307 1.92 1.83 13.58
C GLU A 307 0.73 1.45 12.70
N GLY A 308 0.99 0.86 11.54
CA GLY A 308 -0.02 0.46 10.56
C GLY A 308 0.46 -0.60 9.58
N THR A 309 -0.34 -0.89 8.57
CA THR A 309 -0.15 -1.93 7.57
C THR A 309 -0.20 -3.35 8.17
N TYR A 310 0.47 -4.31 7.54
CA TYR A 310 0.71 -5.65 8.09
C TYR A 310 2.18 -6.07 7.94
N PHE A 311 3.08 -5.08 8.09
CA PHE A 311 4.53 -5.28 7.99
C PHE A 311 5.22 -4.83 9.27
N VAL A 312 6.16 -5.64 9.74
CA VAL A 312 7.16 -5.25 10.73
C VAL A 312 8.46 -4.93 10.00
N SER A 313 9.08 -3.83 10.36
CA SER A 313 10.43 -3.48 9.92
C SER A 313 11.44 -3.72 11.03
N THR A 314 12.59 -4.28 10.69
CA THR A 314 13.69 -4.53 11.63
C THR A 314 15.01 -4.01 11.08
N ASP A 315 15.88 -3.58 11.97
CA ASP A 315 17.27 -3.30 11.66
C ASP A 315 18.11 -4.56 11.85
N VAL A 316 18.88 -4.92 10.82
CA VAL A 316 19.75 -6.12 10.81
C VAL A 316 21.24 -5.82 10.98
N SER A 317 21.63 -4.59 11.33
CA SER A 317 23.04 -4.19 11.52
C SER A 317 23.78 -5.07 12.52
N GLY A 318 23.06 -5.60 13.52
CA GLY A 318 23.63 -6.48 14.56
C GLY A 318 24.03 -7.88 14.08
N PHE A 319 23.66 -8.27 12.85
CA PHE A 319 23.88 -9.63 12.34
C PHE A 319 25.14 -9.79 11.49
N GLY A 320 25.97 -8.75 11.38
CA GLY A 320 27.27 -8.82 10.70
C GLY A 320 27.19 -8.78 9.16
N TYR A 321 26.06 -8.44 8.59
CA TYR A 321 25.90 -8.25 7.15
C TYR A 321 26.23 -6.81 6.74
N VAL A 322 26.66 -6.65 5.48
CA VAL A 322 26.96 -5.33 4.92
C VAL A 322 25.71 -4.48 4.77
N ASP A 323 24.59 -5.13 4.43
CA ASP A 323 23.28 -4.50 4.27
C ASP A 323 22.14 -5.53 4.32
N GLY A 324 20.88 -5.02 4.30
CA GLY A 324 19.68 -5.85 4.33
C GLY A 324 19.47 -6.71 3.08
N LEU A 325 20.01 -6.33 1.91
CA LEU A 325 19.91 -7.14 0.69
C LEU A 325 20.76 -8.40 0.81
N ALA A 326 22.02 -8.25 1.27
CA ALA A 326 22.90 -9.39 1.54
C ALA A 326 22.29 -10.32 2.61
N PHE A 327 21.72 -9.74 3.68
CA PHE A 327 20.98 -10.47 4.70
C PHE A 327 19.81 -11.27 4.10
N CYS A 328 18.92 -10.62 3.34
CA CYS A 328 17.74 -11.27 2.77
C CYS A 328 18.08 -12.38 1.76
N ARG A 329 19.19 -12.28 1.03
CA ARG A 329 19.65 -13.32 0.10
C ARG A 329 20.23 -14.56 0.79
N ASP A 330 20.84 -14.38 1.95
CA ASP A 330 21.43 -15.48 2.74
C ASP A 330 20.38 -16.15 3.65
N LEU A 331 19.50 -15.35 4.25
CA LEU A 331 18.53 -15.79 5.25
C LEU A 331 17.73 -17.04 4.88
N PRO A 332 17.17 -17.20 3.65
CA PRO A 332 16.37 -18.36 3.29
C PRO A 332 17.16 -19.67 3.29
N ARG A 333 18.44 -19.61 2.94
CA ARG A 333 19.31 -20.81 2.94
C ARG A 333 19.72 -21.23 4.36
N ARG A 334 19.86 -20.25 5.25
CA ARG A 334 20.22 -20.51 6.66
C ARG A 334 19.04 -20.96 7.50
N THR A 335 17.90 -20.31 7.31
CA THR A 335 16.78 -20.43 8.23
C THR A 335 15.51 -21.03 7.59
N GLY A 336 15.41 -21.04 6.27
CA GLY A 336 14.16 -21.39 5.61
C GLY A 336 13.05 -20.32 5.77
N VAL A 337 13.41 -19.03 5.94
CA VAL A 337 12.46 -17.91 6.03
C VAL A 337 12.91 -16.78 5.11
N VAL A 338 11.96 -16.10 4.46
CA VAL A 338 12.21 -14.98 3.53
C VAL A 338 11.72 -13.68 4.13
N ALA A 339 12.52 -12.62 4.02
CA ALA A 339 12.18 -11.21 4.26
C ALA A 339 12.49 -10.36 3.02
N ILE A 340 12.14 -9.07 3.03
CA ILE A 340 12.40 -8.14 1.92
C ILE A 340 13.25 -6.97 2.42
N PRO A 341 14.36 -6.61 1.72
CA PRO A 341 15.19 -5.48 2.09
C PRO A 341 14.53 -4.16 1.70
N HIS A 342 14.67 -3.12 2.53
CA HIS A 342 14.16 -1.77 2.21
C HIS A 342 14.98 -1.06 1.14
N GLN A 343 16.29 -1.27 1.10
CA GLN A 343 17.21 -0.50 0.25
C GLN A 343 16.89 -0.55 -1.26
N VAL A 344 16.20 -1.59 -1.72
CA VAL A 344 15.80 -1.74 -3.12
C VAL A 344 14.63 -0.83 -3.50
N PHE A 345 14.02 -0.15 -2.53
CA PHE A 345 12.92 0.79 -2.66
C PHE A 345 13.38 2.23 -2.39
N CYS A 346 14.67 2.52 -2.56
CA CYS A 346 15.27 3.85 -2.40
C CYS A 346 16.11 4.20 -3.63
N ASP A 347 16.16 5.47 -3.99
CA ASP A 347 17.16 5.98 -4.96
C ASP A 347 18.55 6.01 -4.32
N ASP A 348 18.60 6.40 -3.03
CA ASP A 348 19.80 6.23 -2.22
C ASP A 348 19.68 4.95 -1.37
N PRO A 349 20.33 3.83 -1.78
CA PRO A 349 20.25 2.58 -1.04
C PRO A 349 20.70 2.68 0.41
N SER A 350 21.50 3.69 0.78
CA SER A 350 22.01 3.86 2.14
C SER A 350 20.88 4.15 3.15
N ILE A 351 19.77 4.76 2.71
CA ILE A 351 18.60 5.07 3.53
C ILE A 351 17.95 3.77 4.04
N GLY A 352 17.78 2.81 3.16
CA GLY A 352 17.15 1.52 3.47
C GLY A 352 18.11 0.40 3.89
N ALA A 353 19.44 0.61 3.78
CA ALA A 353 20.46 -0.43 3.90
C ALA A 353 20.33 -1.35 5.13
N PRO A 354 20.10 -0.82 6.36
CA PRO A 354 20.04 -1.69 7.54
C PRO A 354 18.68 -2.34 7.75
N PHE A 355 17.67 -2.00 6.94
CA PHE A 355 16.29 -2.37 7.24
C PHE A 355 15.76 -3.49 6.35
N VAL A 356 14.99 -4.38 6.98
CA VAL A 356 14.23 -5.45 6.30
C VAL A 356 12.79 -5.47 6.77
N ARG A 357 11.88 -5.90 5.88
CA ARG A 357 10.45 -5.97 6.10
C ARG A 357 9.99 -7.42 6.22
N TRP A 358 9.09 -7.69 7.18
CA TRP A 358 8.44 -8.97 7.45
C TRP A 358 6.94 -8.80 7.43
N ALA A 359 6.22 -9.65 6.70
CA ALA A 359 4.76 -9.63 6.63
C ALA A 359 4.16 -10.54 7.70
N PHE A 360 3.30 -9.97 8.57
CA PHE A 360 2.59 -10.74 9.60
C PHE A 360 1.14 -11.09 9.26
N CYS A 361 0.68 -10.79 8.05
CA CYS A 361 -0.65 -11.18 7.57
C CYS A 361 -0.73 -12.69 7.22
N LYS A 362 -0.21 -13.52 8.09
CA LYS A 362 -0.17 -14.98 7.96
C LYS A 362 -0.94 -15.64 9.11
N ARG A 363 -1.25 -16.91 8.96
CA ARG A 363 -1.79 -17.69 10.09
C ARG A 363 -0.80 -17.72 11.24
N THR A 364 -1.27 -17.65 12.47
CA THR A 364 -0.43 -17.68 13.67
C THR A 364 0.54 -18.87 13.65
N THR A 365 0.07 -20.06 13.25
CA THR A 365 0.91 -21.26 13.13
C THR A 365 2.05 -21.11 12.13
N VAL A 366 1.88 -20.33 11.07
CA VAL A 366 2.94 -20.04 10.09
C VAL A 366 3.96 -19.05 10.67
N LEU A 367 3.51 -18.07 11.45
CA LEU A 367 4.37 -17.13 12.15
C LEU A 367 5.20 -17.85 13.23
N ASP A 368 4.59 -18.73 14.01
CA ASP A 368 5.27 -19.55 15.03
C ASP A 368 6.35 -20.43 14.38
N GLU A 369 6.00 -21.15 13.30
CA GLU A 369 6.96 -21.98 12.56
C GLU A 369 8.11 -21.15 11.98
N ALA A 370 7.83 -19.95 11.44
CA ALA A 370 8.87 -19.07 10.93
C ALA A 370 9.83 -18.61 12.04
N LEU A 371 9.32 -18.25 13.22
CA LEU A 371 10.12 -17.89 14.38
C LEU A 371 10.97 -19.05 14.87
N ASP A 372 10.44 -20.27 14.89
CA ASP A 372 11.21 -21.47 15.27
C ASP A 372 12.34 -21.76 14.27
N ARG A 373 12.08 -21.64 12.96
CA ARG A 373 13.11 -21.78 11.93
C ARG A 373 14.19 -20.70 12.04
N LEU A 374 13.80 -19.44 12.28
CA LEU A 374 14.73 -18.34 12.50
C LEU A 374 15.62 -18.63 13.72
N ARG A 375 15.04 -19.10 14.83
CA ARG A 375 15.75 -19.44 16.07
C ARG A 375 16.78 -20.54 15.82
N ALA A 376 16.42 -21.58 15.08
CA ALA A 376 17.33 -22.67 14.75
C ALA A 376 18.48 -22.28 13.81
N GLY A 377 18.23 -21.37 12.86
CA GLY A 377 19.22 -21.01 11.83
C GLY A 377 20.06 -19.78 12.15
N LEU A 378 19.70 -18.95 13.15
CA LEU A 378 20.47 -17.77 13.57
C LEU A 378 21.27 -18.02 14.87
N ALA A 379 21.06 -19.15 15.55
CA ALA A 379 21.77 -19.55 16.75
C ALA A 379 23.29 -19.73 16.52
#